data_2f63684baf2892d5a86f8ba171aad5f4
#
_entry.id   2f63684baf2892d5a86f8ba171aad5f4
#
_cell.length_a   1.000
_cell.length_b   1.000
_cell.length_c   1.000
_cell.angle_alpha   90.00
_cell.angle_beta   90.00
_cell.angle_gamma   90.00
#
_symmetry.space_group_name_H-M   'P 1'
#
loop_
_entity.id
_entity.type
_entity.pdbx_description
1 polymer ?
#
loop_
_entity_poly.entity_id
_entity_poly.type
_entity_poly.pdbx_seq_one_letter_code
_entity_poly.pdbx_strand_id
1 'polypeptide(L)'
;MAEPQPTSSGLTDEAALSCCADADPSTKDFLLQQTMLRIKDPKKSLDFYTRVLGMTLLQKLDFPTMKFSLYFLAYEDKNDIPKNKNEKIAWAFSRKATLELTHNWGTEDDDNQSYHNGNSDPRGFGHIGIAVPDVYGACKRFEELGVKFVKKPDEGKMKGLAFIQDPDGYWIEILSPNTMTEMLL
;
A
#
# COMPACT_ATOMS: atom_id res chain seq x y z
N MET A 1 37.73 13.42 9.14
CA MET A 1 37.76 12.02 9.56
C MET A 1 36.76 11.31 8.67
N ALA A 2 37.18 10.29 7.92
CA ALA A 2 36.25 9.50 7.09
C ALA A 2 35.31 8.71 8.00
N GLU A 3 34.01 8.73 7.68
CA GLU A 3 33.04 7.85 8.35
C GLU A 3 33.49 6.39 8.21
N PRO A 4 33.41 5.58 9.27
CA PRO A 4 33.73 4.18 9.16
C PRO A 4 32.81 3.51 8.13
N GLN A 5 33.40 2.83 7.16
CA GLN A 5 32.65 2.02 6.19
C GLN A 5 31.87 0.93 6.94
N PRO A 6 30.61 0.65 6.53
CA PRO A 6 29.85 -0.41 7.17
C PRO A 6 30.59 -1.75 7.05
N THR A 7 30.67 -2.48 8.14
CA THR A 7 31.43 -3.75 8.25
C THR A 7 30.73 -4.94 7.60
N SER A 8 29.50 -4.77 7.09
CA SER A 8 28.75 -5.78 6.34
C SER A 8 28.16 -5.17 5.06
N SER A 9 28.34 -5.86 3.94
CA SER A 9 27.62 -5.63 2.69
C SER A 9 26.40 -6.55 2.62
N GLY A 10 25.37 -6.18 1.84
CA GLY A 10 24.30 -7.10 1.47
C GLY A 10 24.83 -8.33 0.70
N LEU A 11 23.94 -9.26 0.35
CA LEU A 11 24.28 -10.37 -0.54
C LEU A 11 24.72 -9.83 -1.91
N THR A 12 25.69 -10.51 -2.55
CA THR A 12 25.94 -10.29 -3.99
C THR A 12 24.76 -10.79 -4.82
N ASP A 13 24.66 -10.36 -6.08
CA ASP A 13 23.58 -10.81 -6.98
C ASP A 13 23.62 -12.35 -7.16
N GLU A 14 24.80 -12.94 -7.30
CA GLU A 14 24.96 -14.39 -7.40
C GLU A 14 24.54 -15.11 -6.11
N ALA A 15 24.88 -14.55 -4.95
CA ALA A 15 24.49 -15.12 -3.66
C ALA A 15 22.98 -15.01 -3.46
N ALA A 16 22.36 -13.89 -3.85
CA ALA A 16 20.91 -13.72 -3.80
C ALA A 16 20.19 -14.71 -4.73
N LEU A 17 20.67 -14.85 -5.98
CA LEU A 17 20.13 -15.82 -6.94
C LEU A 17 20.26 -17.27 -6.46
N SER A 18 21.38 -17.62 -5.82
CA SER A 18 21.61 -18.96 -5.28
C SER A 18 20.68 -19.33 -4.12
N CYS A 19 20.09 -18.34 -3.46
CA CYS A 19 19.08 -18.55 -2.42
C CYS A 19 17.65 -18.75 -2.99
N CYS A 20 17.46 -18.50 -4.29
CA CYS A 20 16.18 -18.69 -4.96
C CYS A 20 16.09 -20.11 -5.51
N ALA A 21 14.89 -20.69 -5.47
CA ALA A 21 14.58 -21.96 -6.10
C ALA A 21 13.57 -21.77 -7.22
N ASP A 22 13.53 -22.70 -8.17
CA ASP A 22 12.48 -22.75 -9.17
C ASP A 22 11.12 -22.93 -8.49
N ALA A 23 10.10 -22.26 -9.04
CA ALA A 23 8.74 -22.37 -8.51
C ALA A 23 8.22 -23.80 -8.66
N ASP A 24 7.63 -24.33 -7.59
CA ASP A 24 6.93 -25.61 -7.65
C ASP A 24 5.75 -25.50 -8.65
N PRO A 25 5.58 -26.45 -9.59
CA PRO A 25 4.49 -26.43 -10.56
C PRO A 25 3.09 -26.30 -9.96
N SER A 26 2.89 -26.74 -8.71
CA SER A 26 1.61 -26.61 -8.01
C SER A 26 1.26 -25.15 -7.67
N THR A 27 2.24 -24.23 -7.71
CA THR A 27 2.05 -22.81 -7.40
C THR A 27 1.75 -21.93 -8.63
N LYS A 28 1.66 -22.51 -9.83
CA LYS A 28 1.52 -21.78 -11.10
C LYS A 28 0.35 -20.80 -11.13
N ASP A 29 -0.71 -21.09 -10.37
CA ASP A 29 -1.94 -20.27 -10.31
C ASP A 29 -2.01 -19.40 -9.03
N PHE A 30 -0.94 -19.37 -8.21
CA PHE A 30 -0.88 -18.50 -7.03
C PHE A 30 -0.67 -17.04 -7.48
N LEU A 31 -1.29 -16.11 -6.75
CA LEU A 31 -1.11 -14.69 -6.98
C LEU A 31 -1.13 -13.93 -5.65
N LEU A 32 -0.42 -12.82 -5.60
CA LEU A 32 -0.55 -11.87 -4.49
C LEU A 32 -1.88 -11.13 -4.64
N GLN A 33 -2.90 -11.62 -3.92
CA GLN A 33 -4.27 -11.14 -4.05
C GLN A 33 -4.49 -9.86 -3.24
N GLN A 34 -4.03 -9.80 -1.98
CA GLN A 34 -4.29 -8.65 -1.12
C GLN A 34 -3.19 -8.36 -0.11
N THR A 35 -3.16 -7.10 0.33
CA THR A 35 -2.50 -6.64 1.55
C THR A 35 -3.58 -6.10 2.49
N MET A 36 -3.59 -6.50 3.76
CA MET A 36 -4.56 -6.03 4.74
C MET A 36 -3.97 -4.93 5.62
N LEU A 37 -4.71 -3.83 5.77
CA LEU A 37 -4.43 -2.76 6.72
C LEU A 37 -5.64 -2.57 7.65
N ARG A 38 -5.37 -2.42 8.95
CA ARG A 38 -6.41 -2.01 9.90
C ARG A 38 -6.60 -0.51 9.83
N ILE A 39 -7.85 -0.06 9.75
CA ILE A 39 -8.20 1.35 9.68
C ILE A 39 -9.07 1.73 10.87
N LYS A 40 -8.87 2.95 11.39
CA LYS A 40 -9.63 3.49 12.52
C LYS A 40 -11.00 3.98 12.09
N ASP A 41 -11.04 4.81 11.05
CA ASP A 41 -12.26 5.46 10.54
C ASP A 41 -12.46 5.17 9.05
N PRO A 42 -13.44 4.32 8.69
CA PRO A 42 -13.66 3.92 7.31
C PRO A 42 -14.07 5.10 6.41
N LYS A 43 -14.71 6.15 6.94
CA LYS A 43 -15.10 7.32 6.14
C LYS A 43 -13.86 8.07 5.64
N LYS A 44 -12.88 8.28 6.53
CA LYS A 44 -11.62 8.94 6.18
C LYS A 44 -10.78 8.09 5.23
N SER A 45 -10.65 6.80 5.52
CA SER A 45 -9.84 5.90 4.71
C SER A 45 -10.44 5.67 3.33
N LEU A 46 -11.75 5.46 3.21
CA LEU A 46 -12.40 5.30 1.91
C LEU A 46 -12.29 6.56 1.06
N ASP A 47 -12.48 7.76 1.64
CA ASP A 47 -12.26 9.02 0.93
C ASP A 47 -10.81 9.12 0.43
N PHE A 48 -9.84 8.83 1.28
CA PHE A 48 -8.43 8.88 0.93
C PHE A 48 -8.07 7.93 -0.22
N TYR A 49 -8.38 6.63 -0.08
CA TYR A 49 -8.01 5.64 -1.09
C TYR A 49 -8.79 5.78 -2.41
N THR A 50 -10.00 6.33 -2.40
CA THR A 50 -10.78 6.58 -3.62
C THR A 50 -10.52 7.95 -4.22
N ARG A 51 -10.83 9.03 -3.52
CA ARG A 51 -10.71 10.40 -4.05
C ARG A 51 -9.26 10.84 -4.21
N VAL A 52 -8.40 10.53 -3.24
CA VAL A 52 -6.99 10.97 -3.28
C VAL A 52 -6.16 10.07 -4.16
N LEU A 53 -6.21 8.75 -3.97
CA LEU A 53 -5.39 7.78 -4.69
C LEU A 53 -6.05 7.19 -5.95
N GLY A 54 -7.35 7.38 -6.15
CA GLY A 54 -8.04 6.95 -7.38
C GLY A 54 -8.39 5.46 -7.43
N MET A 55 -8.35 4.74 -6.31
CA MET A 55 -8.77 3.33 -6.28
C MET A 55 -10.29 3.19 -6.35
N THR A 56 -10.76 2.04 -6.77
CA THR A 56 -12.19 1.67 -6.82
C THR A 56 -12.53 0.73 -5.67
N LEU A 57 -13.63 1.01 -4.95
CA LEU A 57 -14.17 0.07 -3.98
C LEU A 57 -14.85 -1.09 -4.71
N LEU A 58 -14.24 -2.28 -4.63
CA LEU A 58 -14.71 -3.49 -5.33
C LEU A 58 -15.79 -4.20 -4.54
N GLN A 59 -15.61 -4.34 -3.23
CA GLN A 59 -16.49 -5.11 -2.35
C GLN A 59 -16.42 -4.59 -0.92
N LYS A 60 -17.56 -4.65 -0.22
CA LYS A 60 -17.68 -4.47 1.23
C LYS A 60 -18.34 -5.71 1.82
N LEU A 61 -17.80 -6.21 2.93
CA LEU A 61 -18.35 -7.33 3.70
C LEU A 61 -18.48 -6.95 5.17
N ASP A 62 -19.61 -7.24 5.78
CA ASP A 62 -19.86 -7.01 7.20
C ASP A 62 -19.90 -8.34 7.97
N PHE A 63 -19.32 -8.35 9.16
CA PHE A 63 -19.30 -9.46 10.09
C PHE A 63 -19.88 -9.04 11.45
N PRO A 64 -21.24 -8.95 11.57
CA PRO A 64 -21.88 -8.35 12.74
C PRO A 64 -21.58 -9.08 14.07
N THR A 65 -21.46 -10.39 14.05
CA THR A 65 -21.13 -11.19 15.24
C THR A 65 -19.72 -10.94 15.76
N MET A 66 -18.80 -10.53 14.87
CA MET A 66 -17.40 -10.23 15.19
C MET A 66 -17.15 -8.72 15.24
N LYS A 67 -18.14 -7.89 14.92
CA LYS A 67 -18.11 -6.43 14.93
C LYS A 67 -16.98 -5.83 14.09
N PHE A 68 -16.81 -6.27 12.87
CA PHE A 68 -15.90 -5.65 11.90
C PHE A 68 -16.47 -5.65 10.48
N SER A 69 -15.90 -4.78 9.65
CA SER A 69 -16.16 -4.69 8.22
C SER A 69 -14.88 -4.75 7.41
N LEU A 70 -14.94 -5.36 6.23
CA LEU A 70 -13.87 -5.38 5.24
C LEU A 70 -14.25 -4.54 4.03
N TYR A 71 -13.28 -3.81 3.51
CA TYR A 71 -13.40 -3.01 2.28
C TYR A 71 -12.25 -3.38 1.35
N PHE A 72 -12.57 -3.89 0.16
CA PHE A 72 -11.58 -4.28 -0.85
C PHE A 72 -11.50 -3.21 -1.93
N LEU A 73 -10.32 -2.65 -2.13
CA LEU A 73 -10.06 -1.61 -3.12
C LEU A 73 -8.95 -2.04 -4.08
N ALA A 74 -9.03 -1.62 -5.33
CA ALA A 74 -7.98 -1.82 -6.32
C ALA A 74 -8.08 -0.78 -7.45
N TYR A 75 -7.09 -0.76 -8.33
CA TYR A 75 -7.12 -0.02 -9.59
C TYR A 75 -7.84 -0.84 -10.67
N GLU A 76 -9.16 -0.87 -10.57
CA GLU A 76 -10.05 -1.58 -11.50
C GLU A 76 -11.15 -0.62 -11.98
N ASP A 77 -11.66 -0.84 -13.21
CA ASP A 77 -12.80 -0.07 -13.69
C ASP A 77 -14.08 -0.49 -12.93
N LYS A 78 -14.79 0.48 -12.38
CA LYS A 78 -16.07 0.26 -11.70
C LYS A 78 -17.13 -0.41 -12.59
N ASN A 79 -17.01 -0.26 -13.92
CA ASN A 79 -17.94 -0.87 -14.86
C ASN A 79 -17.71 -2.38 -15.03
N ASP A 80 -16.53 -2.88 -14.65
CA ASP A 80 -16.19 -4.31 -14.69
C ASP A 80 -16.69 -5.07 -13.46
N ILE A 81 -17.18 -4.35 -12.43
CA ILE A 81 -17.70 -4.96 -11.21
C ILE A 81 -19.01 -5.68 -11.50
N PRO A 82 -19.10 -7.01 -11.28
CA PRO A 82 -20.33 -7.77 -11.49
C PRO A 82 -21.48 -7.24 -10.65
N LYS A 83 -22.69 -7.21 -11.23
CA LYS A 83 -23.91 -6.80 -10.51
C LYS A 83 -24.45 -7.90 -9.60
N ASN A 84 -24.25 -9.16 -9.98
CA ASN A 84 -24.63 -10.31 -9.18
C ASN A 84 -23.74 -10.41 -7.93
N LYS A 85 -24.34 -10.58 -6.76
CA LYS A 85 -23.62 -10.58 -5.47
C LYS A 85 -22.54 -11.68 -5.38
N ASN A 86 -22.87 -12.90 -5.82
CA ASN A 86 -21.93 -14.02 -5.74
C ASN A 86 -20.77 -13.86 -6.74
N GLU A 87 -21.10 -13.47 -7.96
CA GLU A 87 -20.09 -13.17 -8.99
C GLU A 87 -19.18 -12.03 -8.57
N LYS A 88 -19.72 -10.97 -7.95
CA LYS A 88 -18.96 -9.83 -7.44
C LYS A 88 -17.94 -10.25 -6.38
N ILE A 89 -18.32 -11.13 -5.45
CA ILE A 89 -17.39 -11.63 -4.42
C ILE A 89 -16.26 -12.42 -5.09
N ALA A 90 -16.59 -13.41 -5.94
CA ALA A 90 -15.59 -14.21 -6.63
C ALA A 90 -14.65 -13.35 -7.49
N TRP A 91 -15.22 -12.37 -8.21
CA TRP A 91 -14.46 -11.44 -9.04
C TRP A 91 -13.51 -10.59 -8.19
N ALA A 92 -13.96 -9.99 -7.09
CA ALA A 92 -13.13 -9.18 -6.22
C ALA A 92 -11.94 -9.97 -5.64
N PHE A 93 -12.18 -11.20 -5.20
CA PHE A 93 -11.13 -12.09 -4.68
C PHE A 93 -10.22 -12.69 -5.77
N SER A 94 -10.54 -12.53 -7.04
CA SER A 94 -9.68 -12.91 -8.17
C SER A 94 -8.77 -11.77 -8.66
N ARG A 95 -8.93 -10.53 -8.13
CA ARG A 95 -8.09 -9.39 -8.52
C ARG A 95 -6.72 -9.49 -7.87
N LYS A 96 -5.72 -8.92 -8.55
CA LYS A 96 -4.33 -8.87 -8.07
C LYS A 96 -4.09 -7.58 -7.30
N ALA A 97 -3.22 -7.65 -6.29
CA ALA A 97 -2.73 -6.49 -5.55
C ALA A 97 -3.87 -5.59 -5.02
N THR A 98 -4.92 -6.20 -4.47
CA THR A 98 -5.99 -5.45 -3.81
C THR A 98 -5.54 -4.96 -2.44
N LEU A 99 -6.16 -3.90 -1.96
CA LEU A 99 -6.01 -3.44 -0.60
C LEU A 99 -7.27 -3.80 0.19
N GLU A 100 -7.10 -4.63 1.24
CA GLU A 100 -8.16 -4.93 2.20
C GLU A 100 -8.04 -3.98 3.39
N LEU A 101 -9.03 -3.14 3.60
CA LEU A 101 -9.13 -2.30 4.78
C LEU A 101 -10.06 -2.96 5.79
N THR A 102 -9.54 -3.26 6.98
CA THR A 102 -10.30 -3.89 8.08
C THR A 102 -10.64 -2.83 9.13
N HIS A 103 -11.93 -2.58 9.31
CA HIS A 103 -12.46 -1.68 10.32
C HIS A 103 -13.11 -2.46 11.46
N ASN A 104 -12.59 -2.36 12.68
CA ASN A 104 -13.23 -2.86 13.90
C ASN A 104 -14.20 -1.78 14.39
N TRP A 105 -15.48 -2.13 14.52
CA TRP A 105 -16.54 -1.17 14.83
C TRP A 105 -16.33 -0.49 16.19
N GLY A 106 -16.44 0.84 16.20
CA GLY A 106 -16.25 1.69 17.36
C GLY A 106 -14.85 2.27 17.52
N THR A 107 -13.87 1.84 16.68
CA THR A 107 -12.52 2.43 16.73
C THR A 107 -12.52 3.89 16.30
N GLU A 108 -13.45 4.30 15.45
CA GLU A 108 -13.63 5.68 15.00
C GLU A 108 -13.94 6.66 16.12
N ASP A 109 -14.57 6.18 17.20
CA ASP A 109 -15.00 6.98 18.36
C ASP A 109 -14.02 6.89 19.55
N ASP A 110 -12.94 6.09 19.45
CA ASP A 110 -11.94 5.94 20.51
C ASP A 110 -10.69 6.79 20.23
N ASP A 111 -10.57 7.91 20.91
CA ASP A 111 -9.44 8.84 20.75
C ASP A 111 -8.08 8.22 21.11
N ASN A 112 -8.04 7.15 21.90
CA ASN A 112 -6.81 6.44 22.27
C ASN A 112 -6.43 5.34 21.26
N GLN A 113 -7.31 4.99 20.33
CA GLN A 113 -7.04 3.97 19.33
C GLN A 113 -6.15 4.52 18.22
N SER A 114 -5.03 3.84 17.99
CA SER A 114 -4.16 4.06 16.82
C SER A 114 -3.51 2.75 16.40
N TYR A 115 -3.06 2.69 15.15
CA TYR A 115 -2.34 1.54 14.62
C TYR A 115 -0.88 1.88 14.40
N HIS A 116 0.00 0.92 14.74
CA HIS A 116 1.43 1.04 14.51
C HIS A 116 1.75 0.71 13.04
N ASN A 117 2.46 1.61 12.35
CA ASN A 117 2.77 1.46 10.94
C ASN A 117 4.06 0.66 10.65
N GLY A 118 4.81 0.27 11.68
CA GLY A 118 6.02 -0.52 11.54
C GLY A 118 7.30 0.26 11.24
N ASN A 119 7.26 1.59 11.10
CA ASN A 119 8.41 2.42 10.75
C ASN A 119 9.16 3.01 11.96
N SER A 120 8.71 2.70 13.17
CA SER A 120 9.39 2.97 14.45
C SER A 120 9.53 1.68 15.24
N ASP A 121 10.33 1.68 16.32
CA ASP A 121 10.50 0.47 17.12
C ASP A 121 9.22 0.09 17.90
N PRO A 122 8.88 -1.21 17.94
CA PRO A 122 9.50 -2.33 17.22
C PRO A 122 9.18 -2.30 15.71
N ARG A 123 10.22 -2.32 14.88
CA ARG A 123 10.04 -2.25 13.42
C ARG A 123 9.39 -3.52 12.86
N GLY A 124 8.55 -3.34 11.84
CA GLY A 124 7.86 -4.44 11.18
C GLY A 124 7.44 -4.06 9.76
N PHE A 125 6.12 -3.96 9.51
CA PHE A 125 5.60 -3.48 8.24
C PHE A 125 6.21 -2.11 7.88
N GLY A 126 6.50 -1.85 6.63
CA GLY A 126 7.09 -0.59 6.17
C GLY A 126 6.08 0.30 5.44
N HIS A 127 5.72 -0.11 4.24
CA HIS A 127 4.85 0.68 3.35
C HIS A 127 4.25 -0.20 2.26
N ILE A 128 3.27 0.35 1.53
CA ILE A 128 2.86 -0.12 0.21
C ILE A 128 3.36 0.86 -0.85
N GLY A 129 3.57 0.41 -2.09
CA GLY A 129 4.01 1.23 -3.20
C GLY A 129 2.90 1.46 -4.21
N ILE A 130 2.76 2.72 -4.67
CA ILE A 130 1.87 3.12 -5.75
C ILE A 130 2.70 3.69 -6.91
N ALA A 131 2.65 3.02 -8.05
CA ALA A 131 3.27 3.51 -9.27
C ALA A 131 2.39 4.59 -9.92
N VAL A 132 3.00 5.74 -10.23
CA VAL A 132 2.35 6.86 -10.91
C VAL A 132 3.13 7.24 -12.16
N PRO A 133 2.48 7.79 -13.20
CA PRO A 133 3.18 8.23 -14.42
C PRO A 133 4.16 9.39 -14.14
N ASP A 134 3.80 10.30 -13.25
CA ASP A 134 4.56 11.50 -12.88
C ASP A 134 4.50 11.72 -11.37
N VAL A 135 5.64 11.50 -10.70
CA VAL A 135 5.77 11.65 -9.24
C VAL A 135 5.58 13.09 -8.80
N TYR A 136 6.17 14.05 -9.54
CA TYR A 136 6.10 15.47 -9.18
C TYR A 136 4.69 16.03 -9.33
N GLY A 137 4.00 15.70 -10.44
CA GLY A 137 2.60 16.06 -10.65
C GLY A 137 1.68 15.45 -9.62
N ALA A 138 1.88 14.17 -9.28
CA ALA A 138 1.12 13.50 -8.22
C ALA A 138 1.33 14.17 -6.85
N CYS A 139 2.59 14.48 -6.49
CA CYS A 139 2.92 15.12 -5.21
C CYS A 139 2.34 16.53 -5.11
N LYS A 140 2.38 17.32 -6.20
CA LYS A 140 1.72 18.63 -6.23
C LYS A 140 0.22 18.53 -5.93
N ARG A 141 -0.46 17.57 -6.56
CA ARG A 141 -1.87 17.31 -6.28
C ARG A 141 -2.11 16.89 -4.84
N PHE A 142 -1.25 16.04 -4.26
CA PHE A 142 -1.35 15.62 -2.86
C PHE A 142 -1.17 16.80 -1.89
N GLU A 143 -0.28 17.73 -2.18
CA GLU A 143 -0.12 18.98 -1.41
C GLU A 143 -1.40 19.84 -1.44
N GLU A 144 -1.99 20.03 -2.62
CA GLU A 144 -3.24 20.77 -2.81
C GLU A 144 -4.41 20.12 -2.05
N LEU A 145 -4.40 18.80 -1.89
CA LEU A 145 -5.39 18.03 -1.13
C LEU A 145 -5.07 17.93 0.37
N GLY A 146 -3.98 18.54 0.85
CA GLY A 146 -3.59 18.50 2.26
C GLY A 146 -3.09 17.16 2.76
N VAL A 147 -2.60 16.29 1.86
CA VAL A 147 -2.03 14.98 2.22
C VAL A 147 -0.73 15.18 3.00
N LYS A 148 -0.54 14.39 4.06
CA LYS A 148 0.66 14.43 4.88
C LYS A 148 1.82 13.72 4.19
N PHE A 149 2.94 14.40 4.05
CA PHE A 149 4.19 13.84 3.54
C PHE A 149 5.10 13.37 4.68
N VAL A 150 5.74 12.23 4.45
CA VAL A 150 6.90 11.76 5.22
C VAL A 150 8.17 12.23 4.54
N LYS A 151 8.20 12.19 3.19
CA LYS A 151 9.32 12.59 2.36
C LYS A 151 8.80 13.10 1.02
N LYS A 152 9.24 14.28 0.62
CA LYS A 152 8.98 14.84 -0.73
C LYS A 152 10.00 14.33 -1.75
N PRO A 153 9.71 14.43 -3.07
CA PRO A 153 10.58 13.84 -4.12
C PRO A 153 12.03 14.32 -4.08
N ASP A 154 12.28 15.57 -3.72
CA ASP A 154 13.63 16.17 -3.70
C ASP A 154 14.35 16.07 -2.35
N GLU A 155 13.72 15.48 -1.35
CA GLU A 155 14.29 15.31 -0.02
C GLU A 155 15.13 14.04 0.10
N GLY A 156 16.13 14.07 0.96
CA GLY A 156 16.98 12.94 1.27
C GLY A 156 17.92 12.50 0.14
N LYS A 157 18.48 11.30 0.28
CA LYS A 157 19.47 10.75 -0.68
C LYS A 157 18.81 10.12 -1.91
N MET A 158 17.64 9.52 -1.78
CA MET A 158 16.89 8.90 -2.87
C MET A 158 15.88 9.91 -3.42
N LYS A 159 16.25 10.60 -4.51
CA LYS A 159 15.40 11.59 -5.17
C LYS A 159 14.48 10.96 -6.20
N GLY A 160 13.39 11.63 -6.57
CA GLY A 160 12.47 11.14 -7.59
C GLY A 160 11.40 10.16 -7.08
N LEU A 161 11.35 9.90 -5.77
CA LEU A 161 10.26 9.18 -5.12
C LEU A 161 9.80 9.93 -3.86
N ALA A 162 8.57 9.72 -3.44
CA ALA A 162 8.00 10.35 -2.25
C ALA A 162 7.38 9.30 -1.32
N PHE A 163 7.22 9.69 -0.06
CA PHE A 163 6.40 8.95 0.90
C PHE A 163 5.32 9.86 1.46
N ILE A 164 4.08 9.42 1.37
CA ILE A 164 2.92 10.06 2.00
C ILE A 164 2.35 9.18 3.10
N GLN A 165 1.43 9.71 3.90
CA GLN A 165 0.70 8.96 4.91
C GLN A 165 -0.79 8.92 4.58
N ASP A 166 -1.39 7.76 4.83
CA ASP A 166 -2.84 7.62 4.88
C ASP A 166 -3.41 8.18 6.20
N PRO A 167 -4.75 8.18 6.40
CA PRO A 167 -5.36 8.69 7.63
C PRO A 167 -4.93 7.99 8.93
N ASP A 168 -4.48 6.74 8.86
CA ASP A 168 -4.00 5.95 10.00
C ASP A 168 -2.47 6.03 10.19
N GLY A 169 -1.78 6.77 9.29
CA GLY A 169 -0.34 6.96 9.35
C GLY A 169 0.48 5.87 8.66
N TYR A 170 -0.14 4.95 7.92
CA TYR A 170 0.60 4.01 7.07
C TYR A 170 1.32 4.76 5.96
N TRP A 171 2.56 4.38 5.71
CA TRP A 171 3.34 4.98 4.65
C TRP A 171 2.97 4.41 3.30
N ILE A 172 2.93 5.27 2.31
CA ILE A 172 2.71 4.93 0.91
C ILE A 172 3.83 5.55 0.09
N GLU A 173 4.62 4.68 -0.55
CA GLU A 173 5.65 5.11 -1.50
C GLU A 173 4.98 5.50 -2.82
N ILE A 174 5.34 6.68 -3.34
CA ILE A 174 4.92 7.17 -4.65
C ILE A 174 6.14 7.16 -5.56
N LEU A 175 6.10 6.32 -6.56
CA LEU A 175 7.21 6.09 -7.47
C LEU A 175 6.76 6.07 -8.93
N SER A 176 7.70 6.28 -9.85
CA SER A 176 7.50 6.05 -11.28
C SER A 176 8.53 5.05 -11.80
N PRO A 177 8.13 4.01 -12.55
CA PRO A 177 9.07 3.04 -13.09
C PRO A 177 10.24 3.69 -13.88
N ASN A 178 9.95 4.75 -14.62
CA ASN A 178 10.98 5.47 -15.40
C ASN A 178 11.98 6.18 -14.48
N THR A 179 11.50 6.91 -13.48
CA THR A 179 12.35 7.62 -12.52
C THR A 179 13.21 6.65 -11.70
N MET A 180 12.67 5.49 -11.36
CA MET A 180 13.44 4.45 -10.64
C MET A 180 14.62 3.94 -11.44
N THR A 181 14.49 3.78 -12.76
CA THR A 181 15.60 3.39 -13.64
C THR A 181 16.72 4.44 -13.61
N GLU A 182 16.38 5.73 -13.71
CA GLU A 182 17.35 6.84 -13.68
C GLU A 182 18.03 6.99 -12.31
N MET A 183 17.34 6.65 -11.23
CA MET A 183 17.83 6.79 -9.86
C MET A 183 18.75 5.64 -9.42
N LEU A 184 18.54 4.43 -9.94
CA LEU A 184 19.21 3.22 -9.50
C LEU A 184 20.38 2.79 -10.41
N LEU A 185 20.55 3.42 -11.57
CA LEU A 185 21.65 3.22 -12.52
C LEU A 185 22.62 4.41 -12.51
#